data_58e91f5916cd5965d8b88fb58d331dc5
#
_entry.id   58e91f5916cd5965d8b88fb58d331dc5
#
_cell.length_a   1.000
_cell.length_b   1.000
_cell.length_c   1.000
_cell.angle_alpha   90.00
_cell.angle_beta   90.00
_cell.angle_gamma   90.00
#
_symmetry.space_group_name_H-M   'P 1'
#
loop_
_entity.id
_entity.type
_entity.pdbx_description
1 polymer ?
#
loop_
_entity_poly.entity_id
_entity_poly.type
_entity_poly.pdbx_seq_one_letter_code
_entity_poly.pdbx_strand_id
1 'polypeptide(L)'
;YRLEDQLVEDLETGLLGKIRKFAVITDSNVLDLYAKPISEKLSKAGFKVELFVFPAGEKSKTRQTKAKIEDAMLEKGFRRDCAVIAIGGGVVTDLAGFLAGTYGRGVPFINYATTLLAAADASVGGKTAVDTPLATNLIGLFNQPRKVYIDIAAWKTLPKRQMASGMAETIKHACLASREMFEFIEENLDDIMSFQKFACEYIAENNCKIKYDVVMKDERESGLREVLNLGHT
;
A
#
# COMPACT_ATOMS: atom_id res chain seq x y z
N TYR A 1 13.91 -13.36 -9.26
CA TYR A 1 12.69 -12.70 -9.74
C TYR A 1 12.50 -11.42 -8.94
N ARG A 2 12.43 -10.27 -9.61
CA ARG A 2 12.23 -8.98 -8.93
C ARG A 2 10.77 -8.60 -9.06
N LEU A 3 10.16 -8.11 -8.00
CA LEU A 3 8.74 -7.79 -7.96
C LEU A 3 8.35 -6.67 -8.94
N GLU A 4 9.27 -5.74 -9.19
CA GLU A 4 9.06 -4.70 -10.21
C GLU A 4 9.06 -5.25 -11.65
N ASP A 5 9.68 -6.42 -11.92
CA ASP A 5 9.56 -7.10 -13.21
C ASP A 5 8.15 -7.65 -13.39
N GLN A 6 7.57 -8.23 -12.33
CA GLN A 6 6.20 -8.69 -12.34
C GLN A 6 5.20 -7.55 -12.55
N LEU A 7 5.42 -6.38 -11.93
CA LEU A 7 4.57 -5.21 -12.16
C LEU A 7 4.57 -4.81 -13.63
N VAL A 8 5.74 -4.76 -14.27
CA VAL A 8 5.86 -4.42 -15.70
C VAL A 8 5.12 -5.44 -16.56
N GLU A 9 5.38 -6.73 -16.36
CA GLU A 9 4.75 -7.83 -17.09
C GLU A 9 3.22 -7.81 -16.96
N ASP A 10 2.70 -7.62 -15.75
CA ASP A 10 1.27 -7.54 -15.51
C ASP A 10 0.62 -6.36 -16.24
N LEU A 11 1.28 -5.22 -16.30
CA LEU A 11 0.80 -4.05 -17.01
C LEU A 11 0.88 -4.24 -18.54
N GLU A 12 1.91 -4.88 -19.05
CA GLU A 12 2.04 -5.23 -20.48
C GLU A 12 0.99 -6.26 -20.91
N THR A 13 0.70 -7.23 -20.06
CA THR A 13 -0.31 -8.27 -20.31
C THR A 13 -1.74 -7.81 -20.07
N GLY A 14 -1.94 -6.55 -19.65
CA GLY A 14 -3.25 -5.90 -19.63
C GLY A 14 -3.97 -5.90 -18.29
N LEU A 15 -3.28 -5.99 -17.16
CA LEU A 15 -3.86 -5.84 -15.81
C LEU A 15 -4.81 -4.62 -15.71
N LEU A 16 -4.46 -3.51 -16.36
CA LEU A 16 -5.26 -2.29 -16.41
C LEU A 16 -5.79 -1.98 -17.84
N GLY A 17 -5.97 -3.00 -18.63
CA GLY A 17 -6.49 -2.87 -20.00
C GLY A 17 -5.56 -2.05 -20.91
N LYS A 18 -6.12 -1.00 -21.53
CA LYS A 18 -5.38 -0.14 -22.47
C LYS A 18 -4.69 1.06 -21.82
N ILE A 19 -4.68 1.15 -20.50
CA ILE A 19 -4.04 2.28 -19.81
C ILE A 19 -2.53 2.17 -19.96
N ARG A 20 -1.90 3.27 -20.42
CA ARG A 20 -0.45 3.37 -20.64
C ARG A 20 0.17 4.59 -19.92
N LYS A 21 -0.62 5.27 -19.09
CA LYS A 21 -0.25 6.49 -18.40
C LYS A 21 -0.41 6.34 -16.90
N PHE A 22 0.68 6.45 -16.15
CA PHE A 22 0.73 6.17 -14.72
C PHE A 22 1.22 7.37 -13.92
N ALA A 23 0.41 7.76 -12.92
CA ALA A 23 0.81 8.67 -11.87
C ALA A 23 1.39 7.83 -10.72
N VAL A 24 2.70 7.86 -10.55
CA VAL A 24 3.36 7.21 -9.41
C VAL A 24 3.37 8.19 -8.25
N ILE A 25 2.68 7.83 -7.17
CA ILE A 25 2.59 8.63 -5.95
C ILE A 25 3.44 7.97 -4.87
N THR A 26 4.31 8.76 -4.24
CA THR A 26 5.25 8.28 -3.22
C THR A 26 5.61 9.39 -2.23
N ASP A 27 6.30 9.02 -1.16
CA ASP A 27 6.86 9.98 -0.22
C ASP A 27 8.39 10.14 -0.37
N SER A 28 8.93 11.16 0.32
CA SER A 28 10.36 11.50 0.23
C SER A 28 11.31 10.41 0.74
N ASN A 29 10.88 9.50 1.62
CA ASN A 29 11.72 8.40 2.12
C ASN A 29 11.82 7.26 1.11
N VAL A 30 10.77 7.04 0.35
CA VAL A 30 10.62 5.91 -0.58
C VAL A 30 11.09 6.26 -2.00
N LEU A 31 11.14 7.56 -2.31
CA LEU A 31 11.44 8.08 -3.64
C LEU A 31 12.67 7.46 -4.29
N ASP A 32 13.83 7.65 -3.69
CA ASP A 32 15.11 7.23 -4.29
C ASP A 32 15.33 5.71 -4.15
N LEU A 33 14.78 5.10 -3.11
CA LEU A 33 14.95 3.67 -2.83
C LEU A 33 14.16 2.79 -3.80
N TYR A 34 12.92 3.18 -4.12
CA TYR A 34 11.98 2.32 -4.84
C TYR A 34 11.23 3.02 -5.97
N ALA A 35 10.66 4.21 -5.73
CA ALA A 35 9.75 4.81 -6.70
C ALA A 35 10.45 5.27 -7.99
N LYS A 36 11.64 5.86 -7.90
CA LYS A 36 12.44 6.23 -9.09
C LYS A 36 12.85 5.00 -9.90
N PRO A 37 13.52 3.98 -9.32
CA PRO A 37 13.90 2.77 -10.07
C PRO A 37 12.71 2.08 -10.76
N ILE A 38 11.57 1.96 -10.06
CA ILE A 38 10.36 1.36 -10.64
C ILE A 38 9.81 2.23 -11.78
N SER A 39 9.76 3.56 -11.60
CA SER A 39 9.28 4.49 -12.63
C SER A 39 10.15 4.48 -13.88
N GLU A 40 11.47 4.42 -13.72
CA GLU A 40 12.40 4.29 -14.84
C GLU A 40 12.20 2.98 -15.60
N LYS A 41 11.96 1.89 -14.87
CA LYS A 41 11.70 0.59 -15.47
C LYS A 41 10.40 0.57 -16.27
N LEU A 42 9.32 1.13 -15.71
CA LEU A 42 8.06 1.32 -16.41
C LEU A 42 8.21 2.20 -17.65
N SER A 43 8.99 3.28 -17.56
CA SER A 43 9.25 4.17 -18.71
C SER A 43 10.02 3.46 -19.81
N LYS A 44 11.02 2.62 -19.46
CA LYS A 44 11.77 1.78 -20.43
C LYS A 44 10.88 0.74 -21.11
N ALA A 45 9.83 0.27 -20.45
CA ALA A 45 8.80 -0.60 -21.03
C ALA A 45 7.76 0.15 -21.89
N GLY A 46 7.95 1.45 -22.14
CA GLY A 46 7.11 2.25 -23.04
C GLY A 46 5.85 2.84 -22.39
N PHE A 47 5.76 2.85 -21.07
CA PHE A 47 4.69 3.52 -20.36
C PHE A 47 5.01 5.01 -20.14
N LYS A 48 3.99 5.87 -20.18
CA LYS A 48 4.11 7.25 -19.75
C LYS A 48 3.98 7.33 -18.23
N VAL A 49 5.07 7.70 -17.55
CA VAL A 49 5.13 7.71 -16.07
C VAL A 49 5.53 9.09 -15.58
N GLU A 50 4.83 9.60 -14.58
CA GLU A 50 5.18 10.82 -13.86
C GLU A 50 5.17 10.54 -12.36
N LEU A 51 6.20 11.05 -11.66
CA LEU A 51 6.37 10.93 -10.21
C LEU A 51 5.75 12.14 -9.51
N PHE A 52 4.92 11.85 -8.50
CA PHE A 52 4.34 12.84 -7.59
C PHE A 52 4.78 12.50 -6.17
N VAL A 53 5.54 13.42 -5.57
CA VAL A 53 6.24 13.20 -4.30
C VAL A 53 5.74 14.17 -3.26
N PHE A 54 5.51 13.68 -2.05
CA PHE A 54 5.18 14.50 -0.90
C PHE A 54 6.11 14.19 0.30
N PRO A 55 6.22 15.07 1.30
CA PRO A 55 7.06 14.83 2.48
C PRO A 55 6.58 13.59 3.25
N ALA A 56 7.52 12.73 3.66
CA ALA A 56 7.20 11.53 4.41
C ALA A 56 6.58 11.84 5.78
N GLY A 57 5.75 10.91 6.27
CA GLY A 57 5.15 10.94 7.62
C GLY A 57 3.67 11.27 7.63
N GLU A 58 2.99 10.88 8.73
CA GLU A 58 1.54 10.99 8.92
C GLU A 58 1.03 12.43 8.75
N LYS A 59 1.82 13.43 9.15
CA LYS A 59 1.48 14.85 8.99
C LYS A 59 1.21 15.29 7.54
N SER A 60 1.67 14.49 6.59
CA SER A 60 1.46 14.74 5.15
C SER A 60 0.19 14.07 4.60
N LYS A 61 -0.46 13.20 5.36
CA LYS A 61 -1.71 12.52 4.95
C LYS A 61 -2.90 13.47 5.07
N THR A 62 -2.94 14.52 4.27
CA THR A 62 -3.90 15.63 4.39
C THR A 62 -4.65 15.92 3.08
N ARG A 63 -5.79 16.62 3.22
CA ARG A 63 -6.54 17.16 2.06
C ARG A 63 -5.65 18.05 1.18
N GLN A 64 -4.80 18.86 1.82
CA GLN A 64 -3.93 19.81 1.12
C GLN A 64 -2.87 19.07 0.29
N THR A 65 -2.28 18.02 0.82
CA THR A 65 -1.32 17.18 0.08
C THR A 65 -2.02 16.52 -1.10
N LYS A 66 -3.21 15.94 -0.88
CA LYS A 66 -4.02 15.34 -1.94
C LYS A 66 -4.33 16.36 -3.05
N ALA A 67 -4.83 17.54 -2.70
CA ALA A 67 -5.16 18.60 -3.65
C ALA A 67 -3.94 19.05 -4.49
N LYS A 68 -2.77 19.24 -3.85
CA LYS A 68 -1.53 19.58 -4.57
C LYS A 68 -1.12 18.52 -5.59
N ILE A 69 -1.29 17.25 -5.27
CA ILE A 69 -0.98 16.17 -6.20
C ILE A 69 -2.02 16.16 -7.35
N GLU A 70 -3.30 16.35 -7.06
CA GLU A 70 -4.36 16.44 -8.07
C GLU A 70 -4.10 17.59 -9.06
N ASP A 71 -3.74 18.77 -8.55
CA ASP A 71 -3.41 19.92 -9.39
C ASP A 71 -2.19 19.65 -10.27
N ALA A 72 -1.12 19.09 -9.69
CA ALA A 72 0.08 18.72 -10.44
C ALA A 72 -0.20 17.65 -11.50
N MET A 73 -1.08 16.69 -11.22
CA MET A 73 -1.54 15.70 -12.22
C MET A 73 -2.30 16.39 -13.37
N LEU A 74 -3.16 17.37 -13.06
CA LEU A 74 -3.89 18.14 -14.07
C LEU A 74 -2.94 18.97 -14.94
N GLU A 75 -1.95 19.63 -14.36
CA GLU A 75 -0.91 20.39 -15.08
C GLU A 75 -0.10 19.50 -16.03
N LYS A 76 0.21 18.26 -15.61
CA LYS A 76 0.89 17.25 -16.45
C LYS A 76 -0.05 16.58 -17.48
N GLY A 77 -1.28 17.04 -17.56
CA GLY A 77 -2.26 16.57 -18.55
C GLY A 77 -2.81 15.18 -18.23
N PHE A 78 -2.76 14.71 -17.00
CA PHE A 78 -3.47 13.50 -16.59
C PHE A 78 -4.98 13.75 -16.65
N ARG A 79 -5.71 12.77 -17.16
CA ARG A 79 -7.18 12.79 -17.28
C ARG A 79 -7.71 11.41 -16.85
N ARG A 80 -8.85 10.96 -17.34
CA ARG A 80 -9.44 9.66 -17.02
C ARG A 80 -8.73 8.47 -17.67
N ASP A 81 -7.79 8.72 -18.56
CA ASP A 81 -7.00 7.75 -19.31
C ASP A 81 -5.74 7.27 -18.57
N CYS A 82 -5.70 7.48 -17.26
CA CYS A 82 -4.56 7.14 -16.42
C CYS A 82 -4.92 6.17 -15.29
N ALA A 83 -3.89 5.64 -14.64
CA ALA A 83 -4.00 4.95 -13.37
C ALA A 83 -2.98 5.48 -12.35
N VAL A 84 -3.22 5.23 -11.08
CA VAL A 84 -2.33 5.57 -9.99
C VAL A 84 -1.54 4.33 -9.57
N ILE A 85 -0.24 4.48 -9.31
CA ILE A 85 0.58 3.49 -8.64
C ILE A 85 1.09 4.10 -7.34
N ALA A 86 0.60 3.61 -6.21
CA ALA A 86 1.04 4.02 -4.88
C ALA A 86 2.25 3.19 -4.47
N ILE A 87 3.42 3.79 -4.34
CA ILE A 87 4.65 3.10 -3.94
C ILE A 87 5.06 3.62 -2.56
N GLY A 88 4.85 2.82 -1.50
CA GLY A 88 5.18 3.27 -0.15
C GLY A 88 4.53 2.48 0.97
N GLY A 89 4.49 3.10 2.14
CA GLY A 89 3.81 2.63 3.34
C GLY A 89 2.33 3.06 3.39
N GLY A 90 1.68 2.86 4.54
CA GLY A 90 0.26 3.14 4.76
C GLY A 90 -0.16 4.57 4.41
N VAL A 91 0.65 5.57 4.77
CA VAL A 91 0.39 6.98 4.42
C VAL A 91 0.23 7.18 2.91
N VAL A 92 1.13 6.55 2.14
CA VAL A 92 1.11 6.64 0.67
C VAL A 92 -0.08 5.89 0.09
N THR A 93 -0.34 4.65 0.55
CA THR A 93 -1.44 3.83 0.02
C THR A 93 -2.80 4.44 0.31
N ASP A 94 -3.00 4.99 1.51
CA ASP A 94 -4.24 5.65 1.91
C ASP A 94 -4.52 6.91 1.09
N LEU A 95 -3.53 7.81 1.03
CA LEU A 95 -3.67 9.09 0.32
C LEU A 95 -3.85 8.87 -1.18
N ALA A 96 -3.02 8.00 -1.79
CA ALA A 96 -3.07 7.72 -3.22
C ALA A 96 -4.35 6.96 -3.61
N GLY A 97 -4.81 6.03 -2.78
CA GLY A 97 -6.06 5.31 -3.00
C GLY A 97 -7.28 6.23 -2.92
N PHE A 98 -7.29 7.17 -1.96
CA PHE A 98 -8.34 8.18 -1.86
C PHE A 98 -8.30 9.17 -3.05
N LEU A 99 -7.11 9.61 -3.44
CA LEU A 99 -6.94 10.41 -4.65
C LEU A 99 -7.48 9.68 -5.87
N ALA A 100 -7.08 8.44 -6.10
CA ALA A 100 -7.50 7.65 -7.24
C ALA A 100 -9.03 7.47 -7.30
N GLY A 101 -9.68 7.23 -6.16
CA GLY A 101 -11.13 7.06 -6.08
C GLY A 101 -11.93 8.32 -6.37
N THR A 102 -11.33 9.51 -6.20
CA THR A 102 -11.99 10.81 -6.46
C THR A 102 -11.56 11.46 -7.76
N TYR A 103 -10.32 11.23 -8.20
CA TYR A 103 -9.78 11.80 -9.43
C TYR A 103 -10.52 11.28 -10.66
N GLY A 104 -11.02 12.18 -11.50
CA GLY A 104 -11.75 11.82 -12.70
C GLY A 104 -13.05 11.03 -12.46
N ARG A 105 -13.59 11.00 -11.25
CA ARG A 105 -14.69 10.17 -10.70
C ARG A 105 -14.31 8.69 -10.53
N GLY A 106 -13.04 8.45 -10.25
CA GLY A 106 -12.46 7.14 -10.06
C GLY A 106 -11.58 6.69 -11.22
N VAL A 107 -10.28 6.62 -10.98
CA VAL A 107 -9.31 5.97 -11.85
C VAL A 107 -8.79 4.71 -11.15
N PRO A 108 -8.40 3.66 -11.89
CA PRO A 108 -7.85 2.48 -11.26
C PRO A 108 -6.53 2.77 -10.55
N PHE A 109 -6.24 2.01 -9.50
CA PHE A 109 -4.96 2.13 -8.81
C PHE A 109 -4.38 0.79 -8.38
N ILE A 110 -3.08 0.80 -8.14
CA ILE A 110 -2.28 -0.34 -7.68
C ILE A 110 -1.52 0.11 -6.44
N ASN A 111 -1.42 -0.77 -5.44
CA ASN A 111 -0.54 -0.60 -4.29
C ASN A 111 0.76 -1.40 -4.48
N TYR A 112 1.89 -0.75 -4.26
CA TYR A 112 3.21 -1.36 -4.12
C TYR A 112 3.70 -1.09 -2.70
N ALA A 113 3.43 -2.04 -1.80
CA ALA A 113 3.68 -1.91 -0.38
C ALA A 113 5.15 -2.14 -0.04
N THR A 114 5.81 -1.12 0.53
CA THR A 114 7.22 -1.17 0.90
C THR A 114 7.46 -1.32 2.40
N THR A 115 6.41 -1.31 3.21
CA THR A 115 6.50 -1.50 4.67
C THR A 115 5.72 -2.73 5.09
N LEU A 116 6.14 -3.35 6.21
CA LEU A 116 5.40 -4.48 6.79
C LEU A 116 3.97 -4.07 7.17
N LEU A 117 3.78 -2.87 7.74
CA LEU A 117 2.44 -2.38 8.09
C LEU A 117 1.53 -2.24 6.86
N ALA A 118 2.04 -1.73 5.74
CA ALA A 118 1.26 -1.67 4.51
C ALA A 118 0.96 -3.06 3.96
N ALA A 119 1.92 -3.97 4.02
CA ALA A 119 1.77 -5.36 3.57
C ALA A 119 0.74 -6.13 4.41
N ALA A 120 0.79 -5.98 5.74
CA ALA A 120 -0.12 -6.67 6.64
C ALA A 120 -1.53 -6.06 6.62
N ASP A 121 -1.64 -4.73 6.56
CA ASP A 121 -2.89 -4.03 6.80
C ASP A 121 -3.24 -2.98 5.74
N ALA A 122 -2.54 -1.86 5.65
CA ALA A 122 -3.01 -0.65 4.97
C ALA A 122 -3.26 -0.81 3.47
N SER A 123 -2.51 -1.66 2.75
CA SER A 123 -2.68 -1.84 1.30
C SER A 123 -3.82 -2.77 0.91
N VAL A 124 -4.42 -3.49 1.87
CA VAL A 124 -5.47 -4.50 1.64
C VAL A 124 -6.78 -4.04 2.26
N GLY A 125 -7.89 -4.24 1.56
CA GLY A 125 -9.24 -4.02 2.11
C GLY A 125 -9.85 -2.66 1.79
N GLY A 126 -9.19 -1.85 0.95
CA GLY A 126 -9.77 -0.69 0.28
C GLY A 126 -10.09 0.53 1.16
N LYS A 127 -9.79 0.53 2.45
CA LYS A 127 -9.91 1.75 3.26
C LYS A 127 -8.86 2.75 2.82
N THR A 128 -9.29 3.91 2.35
CA THR A 128 -8.41 4.99 1.90
C THR A 128 -8.90 6.32 2.47
N ALA A 129 -7.99 7.11 3.00
CA ALA A 129 -8.38 8.32 3.70
C ALA A 129 -7.25 9.36 3.81
N VAL A 130 -7.64 10.54 4.27
CA VAL A 130 -6.74 11.60 4.75
C VAL A 130 -7.15 12.05 6.14
N ASP A 131 -6.20 12.64 6.85
CA ASP A 131 -6.40 13.20 8.17
C ASP A 131 -6.81 14.67 8.12
N THR A 132 -7.47 15.07 9.18
CA THR A 132 -7.81 16.47 9.46
C THR A 132 -7.37 16.82 10.88
N PRO A 133 -7.29 18.10 11.25
CA PRO A 133 -7.01 18.49 12.64
C PRO A 133 -8.02 17.96 13.67
N LEU A 134 -9.20 17.54 13.21
CA LEU A 134 -10.31 17.12 14.09
C LEU A 134 -10.47 15.59 14.14
N ALA A 135 -9.95 14.84 13.14
CA ALA A 135 -10.14 13.41 13.07
C ALA A 135 -9.11 12.77 12.15
N THR A 136 -8.65 11.58 12.52
CA THR A 136 -7.81 10.70 11.67
C THR A 136 -8.68 9.74 10.88
N ASN A 137 -8.33 9.47 9.64
CA ASN A 137 -8.95 8.47 8.75
C ASN A 137 -10.47 8.61 8.50
N LEU A 138 -11.09 9.72 8.92
CA LEU A 138 -12.53 9.90 8.78
C LEU A 138 -12.97 10.37 7.38
N ILE A 139 -12.07 11.07 6.69
CA ILE A 139 -12.36 11.62 5.36
C ILE A 139 -11.71 10.73 4.31
N GLY A 140 -12.51 9.89 3.70
CA GLY A 140 -12.02 8.91 2.74
C GLY A 140 -13.15 8.17 2.03
N LEU A 141 -12.78 7.07 1.41
CA LEU A 141 -13.72 6.17 0.76
C LEU A 141 -13.17 4.73 0.70
N PHE A 142 -14.05 3.79 0.49
CA PHE A 142 -13.65 2.43 0.13
C PHE A 142 -13.32 2.38 -1.35
N ASN A 143 -12.04 2.17 -1.68
CA ASN A 143 -11.53 2.04 -3.04
C ASN A 143 -10.58 0.85 -3.10
N GLN A 144 -10.99 -0.24 -3.76
CA GLN A 144 -10.17 -1.44 -3.85
C GLN A 144 -9.06 -1.28 -4.89
N PRO A 145 -7.79 -1.58 -4.57
CA PRO A 145 -6.73 -1.62 -5.56
C PRO A 145 -6.96 -2.76 -6.56
N ARG A 146 -6.56 -2.57 -7.80
CA ARG A 146 -6.62 -3.61 -8.82
C ARG A 146 -5.64 -4.75 -8.55
N LYS A 147 -4.51 -4.44 -7.93
CA LYS A 147 -3.51 -5.39 -7.44
C LYS A 147 -2.70 -4.78 -6.31
N VAL A 148 -2.21 -5.62 -5.42
CA VAL A 148 -1.27 -5.26 -4.37
C VAL A 148 0.02 -6.05 -4.59
N TYR A 149 1.13 -5.34 -4.69
CA TYR A 149 2.47 -5.91 -4.70
C TYR A 149 3.09 -5.71 -3.32
N ILE A 150 3.56 -6.79 -2.72
CA ILE A 150 4.20 -6.77 -1.40
C ILE A 150 5.66 -7.07 -1.58
N ASP A 151 6.50 -6.05 -1.40
CA ASP A 151 7.95 -6.18 -1.53
C ASP A 151 8.59 -6.43 -0.17
N ILE A 152 8.76 -7.70 0.17
CA ILE A 152 9.42 -8.10 1.42
C ILE A 152 10.90 -7.68 1.44
N ALA A 153 11.55 -7.51 0.28
CA ALA A 153 12.93 -7.05 0.22
C ALA A 153 13.06 -5.58 0.66
N ALA A 154 12.01 -4.81 0.48
CA ALA A 154 11.95 -3.42 0.93
C ALA A 154 12.02 -3.28 2.45
N TRP A 155 11.60 -4.30 3.20
CA TRP A 155 11.62 -4.26 4.66
C TRP A 155 13.03 -4.12 5.24
N LYS A 156 14.06 -4.55 4.51
CA LYS A 156 15.49 -4.39 4.90
C LYS A 156 15.92 -2.93 5.05
N THR A 157 15.20 -2.01 4.44
CA THR A 157 15.48 -0.57 4.54
C THR A 157 14.62 0.13 5.60
N LEU A 158 13.72 -0.60 6.26
CA LEU A 158 12.86 -0.01 7.28
C LEU A 158 13.64 0.26 8.58
N PRO A 159 13.42 1.42 9.21
CA PRO A 159 13.84 1.64 10.58
C PRO A 159 13.21 0.60 11.51
N LYS A 160 13.95 0.16 12.55
CA LYS A 160 13.46 -0.83 13.53
C LYS A 160 12.08 -0.51 14.08
N ARG A 161 11.80 0.77 14.35
CA ARG A 161 10.48 1.22 14.84
C ARG A 161 9.34 0.93 13.85
N GLN A 162 9.59 1.11 12.56
CA GLN A 162 8.59 0.82 11.51
C GLN A 162 8.36 -0.69 11.35
N MET A 163 9.43 -1.47 11.48
CA MET A 163 9.31 -2.92 11.49
C MET A 163 8.49 -3.39 12.70
N ALA A 164 8.78 -2.88 13.91
CA ALA A 164 8.02 -3.19 15.12
C ALA A 164 6.53 -2.78 15.00
N SER A 165 6.25 -1.65 14.38
CA SER A 165 4.86 -1.22 14.12
C SER A 165 4.10 -2.21 13.22
N GLY A 166 4.73 -2.70 12.15
CA GLY A 166 4.14 -3.73 11.30
C GLY A 166 4.00 -5.09 12.00
N MET A 167 4.94 -5.43 12.90
CA MET A 167 4.84 -6.64 13.71
C MET A 167 3.67 -6.60 14.70
N ALA A 168 3.29 -5.44 15.23
CA ALA A 168 2.13 -5.32 16.11
C ALA A 168 0.83 -5.76 15.38
N GLU A 169 0.63 -5.32 14.13
CA GLU A 169 -0.48 -5.77 13.29
C GLU A 169 -0.39 -7.26 12.93
N THR A 170 0.82 -7.74 12.63
CA THR A 170 1.07 -9.15 12.32
C THR A 170 0.71 -10.05 13.49
N ILE A 171 1.12 -9.68 14.70
CA ILE A 171 0.77 -10.41 15.94
C ILE A 171 -0.75 -10.34 16.20
N LYS A 172 -1.36 -9.17 16.00
CA LYS A 172 -2.82 -9.02 16.12
C LYS A 172 -3.56 -9.98 15.19
N HIS A 173 -3.17 -10.08 13.91
CA HIS A 173 -3.77 -11.01 12.97
C HIS A 173 -3.62 -12.46 13.42
N ALA A 174 -2.45 -12.85 13.90
CA ALA A 174 -2.20 -14.18 14.42
C ALA A 174 -3.10 -14.48 15.64
N CYS A 175 -3.18 -13.56 16.61
CA CYS A 175 -4.07 -13.70 17.78
C CYS A 175 -5.56 -13.85 17.41
N LEU A 176 -5.99 -13.16 16.34
CA LEU A 176 -7.39 -13.18 15.93
C LEU A 176 -7.78 -14.43 15.15
N ALA A 177 -6.86 -14.99 14.35
CA ALA A 177 -7.27 -15.93 13.32
C ALA A 177 -6.38 -17.18 13.18
N SER A 178 -5.16 -17.22 13.71
CA SER A 178 -4.25 -18.34 13.47
C SER A 178 -3.25 -18.57 14.61
N ARG A 179 -3.55 -19.56 15.43
CA ARG A 179 -2.63 -20.04 16.47
C ARG A 179 -1.29 -20.51 15.85
N GLU A 180 -1.35 -21.20 14.71
CA GLU A 180 -0.18 -21.65 13.98
C GLU A 180 0.75 -20.49 13.60
N MET A 181 0.17 -19.39 13.08
CA MET A 181 0.93 -18.19 12.77
C MET A 181 1.52 -17.53 14.02
N PHE A 182 0.81 -17.57 15.14
CA PHE A 182 1.31 -17.03 16.41
C PHE A 182 2.52 -17.82 16.89
N GLU A 183 2.41 -19.16 16.94
CA GLU A 183 3.50 -20.05 17.32
C GLU A 183 4.71 -19.90 16.36
N PHE A 184 4.44 -19.78 15.06
CA PHE A 184 5.50 -19.50 14.06
C PHE A 184 6.25 -18.19 14.35
N ILE A 185 5.54 -17.12 14.70
CA ILE A 185 6.16 -15.83 15.04
C ILE A 185 7.02 -15.95 16.28
N GLU A 186 6.56 -16.65 17.33
CA GLU A 186 7.35 -16.86 18.56
C GLU A 186 8.65 -17.63 18.27
N GLU A 187 8.58 -18.69 17.46
CA GLU A 187 9.72 -19.53 17.14
C GLU A 187 10.72 -18.88 16.16
N ASN A 188 10.24 -18.00 15.27
CA ASN A 188 11.03 -17.45 14.18
C ASN A 188 11.20 -15.91 14.25
N LEU A 189 11.03 -15.30 15.42
CA LEU A 189 11.09 -13.83 15.55
C LEU A 189 12.43 -13.26 15.08
N ASP A 190 13.54 -13.90 15.40
CA ASP A 190 14.88 -13.46 15.00
C ASP A 190 15.07 -13.55 13.47
N ASP A 191 14.52 -14.57 12.83
CA ASP A 191 14.55 -14.74 11.38
C ASP A 191 13.69 -13.66 10.69
N ILE A 192 12.52 -13.35 11.23
CA ILE A 192 11.67 -12.26 10.74
C ILE A 192 12.41 -10.92 10.86
N MET A 193 12.97 -10.63 12.03
CA MET A 193 13.65 -9.37 12.31
C MET A 193 15.00 -9.23 11.59
N SER A 194 15.62 -10.34 11.17
CA SER A 194 16.81 -10.37 10.32
C SER A 194 16.48 -10.49 8.82
N PHE A 195 15.19 -10.42 8.47
CA PHE A 195 14.68 -10.44 7.10
C PHE A 195 15.00 -11.71 6.32
N GLN A 196 14.98 -12.86 7.00
CA GLN A 196 15.09 -14.15 6.33
C GLN A 196 13.89 -14.35 5.40
N LYS A 197 14.17 -14.69 4.14
CA LYS A 197 13.16 -14.72 3.08
C LYS A 197 11.93 -15.56 3.43
N PHE A 198 12.17 -16.82 3.85
CA PHE A 198 11.07 -17.73 4.19
C PHE A 198 10.15 -17.19 5.28
N ALA A 199 10.74 -16.66 6.37
CA ALA A 199 9.97 -16.13 7.48
C ALA A 199 9.18 -14.88 7.09
N CYS A 200 9.76 -13.99 6.28
CA CYS A 200 9.08 -12.80 5.76
C CYS A 200 7.95 -13.16 4.77
N GLU A 201 8.17 -14.12 3.87
CA GLU A 201 7.14 -14.61 2.94
C GLU A 201 5.97 -15.22 3.71
N TYR A 202 6.25 -16.06 4.71
CA TYR A 202 5.22 -16.69 5.53
C TYR A 202 4.30 -15.66 6.21
N ILE A 203 4.88 -14.66 6.90
CA ILE A 203 4.06 -13.64 7.57
C ILE A 203 3.32 -12.73 6.57
N ALA A 204 3.93 -12.41 5.43
CA ALA A 204 3.28 -11.61 4.38
C ALA A 204 2.04 -12.32 3.83
N GLU A 205 2.18 -13.60 3.46
CA GLU A 205 1.09 -14.41 2.91
C GLU A 205 -0.04 -14.57 3.91
N ASN A 206 0.28 -14.95 5.16
CA ASN A 206 -0.74 -15.19 6.18
C ASN A 206 -1.46 -13.91 6.60
N ASN A 207 -0.77 -12.77 6.74
CA ASN A 207 -1.42 -11.47 6.96
C ASN A 207 -2.42 -11.14 5.86
N CYS A 208 -2.01 -11.26 4.60
CA CYS A 208 -2.90 -11.00 3.46
C CYS A 208 -4.12 -11.91 3.48
N LYS A 209 -3.93 -13.21 3.71
CA LYS A 209 -5.00 -14.19 3.75
C LYS A 209 -6.01 -13.89 4.85
N ILE A 210 -5.53 -13.68 6.08
CA ILE A 210 -6.39 -13.37 7.23
C ILE A 210 -7.21 -12.11 6.96
N LYS A 211 -6.54 -11.04 6.54
CA LYS A 211 -7.24 -9.78 6.26
C LYS A 211 -8.21 -9.90 5.10
N TYR A 212 -7.80 -10.55 4.01
CA TYR A 212 -8.66 -10.79 2.85
C TYR A 212 -9.92 -11.55 3.23
N ASP A 213 -9.82 -12.62 4.02
CA ASP A 213 -10.95 -13.43 4.46
C ASP A 213 -11.97 -12.63 5.29
N VAL A 214 -11.48 -11.70 6.14
CA VAL A 214 -12.35 -10.80 6.91
C VAL A 214 -13.01 -9.76 6.00
N VAL A 215 -12.22 -9.12 5.11
CA VAL A 215 -12.73 -8.11 4.18
C VAL A 215 -13.76 -8.66 3.21
N MET A 216 -13.58 -9.88 2.70
CA MET A 216 -14.54 -10.52 1.79
C MET A 216 -15.88 -10.82 2.46
N LYS A 217 -15.90 -11.01 3.78
CA LYS A 217 -17.14 -11.23 4.55
C LYS A 217 -17.81 -9.93 4.98
N ASP A 218 -17.03 -8.86 5.16
CA ASP A 218 -17.54 -7.55 5.60
C ASP A 218 -16.66 -6.42 5.04
N GLU A 219 -16.84 -6.09 3.77
CA GLU A 219 -16.04 -5.08 3.08
C GLU A 219 -16.16 -3.69 3.74
N ARG A 220 -17.36 -3.33 4.20
CA ARG A 220 -17.67 -1.97 4.70
C ARG A 220 -17.59 -1.82 6.21
N GLU A 221 -17.11 -2.85 6.93
CA GLU A 221 -16.97 -2.80 8.39
C GLU A 221 -18.29 -2.51 9.11
N SER A 222 -19.30 -3.30 8.77
CA SER A 222 -20.62 -3.21 9.38
C SER A 222 -20.81 -4.15 10.59
N GLY A 223 -19.77 -4.91 10.96
CA GLY A 223 -19.80 -5.87 12.08
C GLY A 223 -18.53 -6.71 12.18
N LEU A 224 -18.43 -7.80 11.40
CA LEU A 224 -17.32 -8.75 11.55
C LEU A 224 -15.92 -8.11 11.43
N ARG A 225 -15.75 -7.17 10.50
CA ARG A 225 -14.46 -6.50 10.26
C ARG A 225 -14.00 -5.62 11.43
N GLU A 226 -14.89 -5.24 12.34
CA GLU A 226 -14.52 -4.49 13.55
C GLU A 226 -13.55 -5.26 14.44
N VAL A 227 -13.49 -6.59 14.34
CA VAL A 227 -12.51 -7.42 15.05
C VAL A 227 -11.05 -7.00 14.76
N LEU A 228 -10.78 -6.45 13.57
CA LEU A 228 -9.47 -5.93 13.20
C LEU A 228 -9.07 -4.67 13.99
N ASN A 229 -9.98 -4.05 14.73
CA ASN A 229 -9.71 -2.91 15.61
C ASN A 229 -9.21 -3.31 17.00
N LEU A 230 -9.00 -4.61 17.26
CA LEU A 230 -8.41 -5.08 18.51
C LEU A 230 -7.10 -4.35 18.80
N GLY A 231 -6.98 -3.74 20.00
CA GLY A 231 -5.80 -2.99 20.40
C GLY A 231 -5.72 -1.54 19.89
N HIS A 232 -6.72 -1.04 19.17
CA HIS A 232 -6.76 0.35 18.64
C HIS A 232 -7.40 1.36 19.61
N THR A 233 -7.71 0.98 20.82
CA THR A 233 -8.29 1.86 21.86
C THR A 233 -7.24 2.68 22.58
#